data_d2b9fd8afcc28589baea04ea796200b8
#
_entry.id   d2b9fd8afcc28589baea04ea796200b8
#
_cell.length_a   1.000
_cell.length_b   1.000
_cell.length_c   1.000
_cell.angle_alpha   90.00
_cell.angle_beta   90.00
_cell.angle_gamma   90.00
#
_symmetry.space_group_name_H-M   'P 1'
#
loop_
_entity.id
_entity.type
_entity.pdbx_description
1 polymer ?
#
loop_
_entity_poly.entity_id
_entity_poly.type
_entity_poly.pdbx_seq_one_letter_code
_entity_poly.pdbx_strand_id
1 'polypeptide(L)' 'MHRVETFEAGDVDNLQYKMNNWFAAHAGFQIIQVIFNPPYLTNISRMNFTAIIHYKN' A
#
# COMPACT_ATOMS: atom_id res chain seq x y z
N MET A 1 -6.21 -3.19 18.18
CA MET A 1 -5.88 -4.43 17.47
C MET A 1 -4.97 -4.09 16.30
N HIS A 2 -3.87 -4.84 16.15
CA HIS A 2 -2.95 -4.65 15.03
C HIS A 2 -3.52 -5.26 13.76
N ARG A 3 -3.40 -4.54 12.66
CA ARG A 3 -3.89 -4.97 11.36
C ARG A 3 -2.91 -4.57 10.26
N VAL A 4 -3.05 -5.20 9.12
CA VAL A 4 -2.29 -4.83 7.92
C VAL A 4 -3.25 -4.61 6.76
N GLU A 5 -2.88 -3.66 5.90
CA GLU A 5 -3.56 -3.41 4.64
C GLU A 5 -2.53 -3.49 3.52
N THR A 6 -2.84 -4.22 2.46
CA THR A 6 -1.93 -4.39 1.34
C THR A 6 -2.45 -3.68 0.10
N PHE A 7 -1.53 -3.14 -0.70
CA PHE A 7 -1.86 -2.39 -1.91
C PHE A 7 -1.01 -2.87 -3.06
N GLU A 8 -1.62 -2.93 -4.24
CA GLU A 8 -0.92 -3.26 -5.48
C GLU A 8 -1.35 -2.28 -6.57
N ALA A 9 -0.42 -1.91 -7.43
CA ALA A 9 -0.71 -1.08 -8.58
C ALA A 9 0.33 -1.28 -9.68
N GLY A 10 -0.06 -0.98 -10.93
CA GLY A 10 0.83 -1.10 -12.07
C GLY A 10 1.81 0.07 -12.22
N ASP A 11 1.61 1.14 -11.47
CA ASP A 11 2.52 2.27 -11.43
C ASP A 11 2.49 2.92 -10.05
N VAL A 12 3.50 3.76 -9.78
CA VAL A 12 3.65 4.35 -8.45
C VAL A 12 2.58 5.41 -8.17
N ASP A 13 2.12 6.11 -9.19
CA ASP A 13 1.09 7.14 -9.01
C ASP A 13 -0.23 6.53 -8.56
N ASN A 14 -0.63 5.42 -9.16
CA ASN A 14 -1.84 4.70 -8.74
C ASN A 14 -1.68 4.11 -7.35
N LEU A 15 -0.51 3.58 -7.03
CA LEU A 15 -0.25 3.07 -5.68
C LEU A 15 -0.41 4.17 -4.65
N GLN A 16 0.20 5.33 -4.91
CA GLN A 16 0.12 6.48 -4.03
C GLN A 16 -1.31 6.98 -3.86
N TYR A 17 -2.07 7.01 -4.95
CA TYR A 17 -3.47 7.42 -4.93
C TYR A 17 -4.30 6.50 -4.02
N LYS A 18 -4.12 5.19 -4.16
CA LYS A 18 -4.83 4.21 -3.33
C LYS A 18 -4.48 4.37 -1.85
N MET A 19 -3.21 4.54 -1.55
CA MET A 19 -2.75 4.68 -0.18
C MET A 19 -3.25 5.98 0.45
N ASN A 20 -3.20 7.08 -0.30
CA ASN A 20 -3.68 8.37 0.20
C ASN A 20 -5.18 8.35 0.48
N ASN A 21 -5.95 7.70 -0.38
CA ASN A 21 -7.39 7.53 -0.13
C ASN A 21 -7.63 6.70 1.14
N TRP A 22 -6.84 5.66 1.33
CA TRP A 22 -6.97 4.84 2.52
C TRP A 22 -6.64 5.64 3.78
N PHE A 23 -5.55 6.40 3.78
CA PHE A 23 -5.17 7.25 4.92
C PHE A 23 -6.27 8.25 5.25
N ALA A 24 -6.85 8.88 4.23
CA ALA A 24 -7.92 9.85 4.44
C ALA A 24 -9.15 9.21 5.08
N ALA A 25 -9.49 7.99 4.66
CA ALA A 25 -10.64 7.26 5.19
C ALA A 25 -10.40 6.71 6.60
N HIS A 26 -9.14 6.60 7.02
CA HIS A 26 -8.77 5.97 8.29
C HIS A 26 -7.90 6.89 9.15
N ALA A 27 -8.23 8.18 9.16
CA ALA A 27 -7.41 9.21 9.82
C ALA A 27 -7.25 8.98 11.33
N GLY A 28 -8.20 8.27 11.96
CA GLY A 28 -8.13 7.99 13.39
C GLY A 28 -7.27 6.80 13.78
N PHE A 29 -6.71 6.09 12.80
CA PHE A 29 -5.91 4.91 13.06
C PHE A 29 -4.46 5.29 13.29
N GLN A 30 -3.78 4.52 14.15
CA GLN A 30 -2.35 4.69 14.40
C GLN A 30 -1.55 3.92 13.37
N ILE A 31 -0.75 4.62 12.58
CA ILE A 31 0.14 3.98 11.60
C ILE A 31 1.43 3.60 12.32
N ILE A 32 1.75 2.31 12.30
CA ILE A 32 2.93 1.78 12.98
C ILE A 32 4.10 1.69 12.01
N GLN A 33 3.84 1.18 10.80
CA GLN A 33 4.89 0.99 9.81
C GLN A 33 4.30 0.96 8.42
N VAL A 34 5.02 1.51 7.46
CA VAL A 34 4.68 1.41 6.03
C VAL A 34 5.88 0.75 5.34
N ILE A 35 5.61 -0.34 4.63
CA ILE A 35 6.65 -1.10 3.93
C ILE A 35 6.37 -1.02 2.44
N PHE A 36 7.37 -0.58 1.68
CA PHE A 36 7.31 -0.61 0.22
C PHE A 36 8.19 -1.75 -0.28
N ASN A 37 7.60 -2.64 -1.05
CA ASN A 37 8.35 -3.70 -1.69
C ASN A 37 8.91 -3.20 -3.02
N PRO A 38 10.10 -3.68 -3.45
CA PRO A 38 10.62 -3.33 -4.76
C PRO A 38 9.66 -3.79 -5.85
N PRO A 39 9.54 -3.04 -6.96
CA PRO A 39 8.70 -3.48 -8.07
C PRO A 39 9.24 -4.78 -8.68
N TYR A 40 8.35 -5.61 -9.21
CA TYR A 40 8.72 -6.85 -9.87
C TYR A 40 7.91 -7.04 -11.15
N LEU A 41 8.45 -7.84 -12.07
CA LEU A 41 7.77 -8.18 -13.30
C LEU A 41 6.79 -9.31 -13.07
N THR A 42 5.59 -9.16 -13.61
CA THR A 42 4.59 -10.22 -13.63
C THR A 42 4.82 -11.14 -14.83
N ASN A 43 4.05 -12.23 -14.92
CA ASN A 43 4.13 -13.16 -16.04
C ASN A 43 3.80 -12.53 -17.39
N ILE A 44 3.14 -11.38 -17.40
CA ILE A 44 2.79 -10.65 -18.62
C ILE A 44 3.68 -9.44 -18.83
N SER A 45 4.87 -9.47 -18.24
CA SER A 45 5.90 -8.43 -18.40
C SER A 45 5.46 -7.03 -17.94
N ARG A 46 4.61 -6.96 -16.93
CA ARG A 46 4.20 -5.70 -16.32
C ARG A 46 4.91 -5.52 -14.99
N MET A 47 5.28 -4.27 -14.69
CA MET A 47 5.78 -3.94 -13.37
C MET A 47 4.62 -3.93 -12.39
N ASN A 48 4.87 -4.45 -11.19
CA ASN A 48 3.89 -4.41 -10.11
C ASN A 48 4.53 -3.79 -8.87
N PHE A 49 3.85 -2.79 -8.33
CA PHE A 49 4.30 -2.07 -7.14
C PHE A 49 3.40 -2.46 -5.97
N THR A 50 4.00 -2.81 -4.85
CA THR A 50 3.26 -3.24 -3.66
C THR A 50 3.68 -2.46 -2.44
N ALA A 51 2.73 -2.27 -1.52
CA ALA A 51 2.99 -1.65 -0.22
C ALA A 51 2.12 -2.32 0.83
N ILE A 52 2.61 -2.32 2.06
CA ILE A 52 1.90 -2.85 3.21
C ILE A 52 1.88 -1.79 4.29
N ILE A 53 0.70 -1.50 4.83
CA ILE A 53 0.56 -0.61 5.97
C ILE A 53 0.22 -1.46 7.19
N HIS A 54 1.07 -1.37 8.22
CA HIS A 54 0.79 -1.96 9.52
C HIS A 54 0.22 -0.87 10.41
N TYR A 55 -0.98 -1.08 10.92
CA TYR A 55 -1.68 -0.06 11.69
C TYR A 55 -2.39 -0.69 12.89
N LYS A 56 -2.83 0.18 13.78
CA LYS A 56 -3.60 -0.21 14.95
C LYS A 56 -4.88 0.62 14.99
N ASN A 57 -5.99 -0.05 15.11
CA ASN A 57 -7.29 0.60 15.25
C ASN A 57 -7.87 0.43 16.66
#